data_cb6f67b77d22400119d57ecc4c032835
#
_entry.id   cb6f67b77d22400119d57ecc4c032835
#
_cell.length_a   1.000
_cell.length_b   1.000
_cell.length_c   1.000
_cell.angle_alpha   90.00
_cell.angle_beta   90.00
_cell.angle_gamma   90.00
#
_symmetry.space_group_name_H-M   'P 1'
#
loop_
_entity.id
_entity.type
_entity.pdbx_description
1 polymer ?
#
loop_
_entity_poly.entity_id
_entity_poly.type
_entity_poly.pdbx_seq_one_letter_code
_entity_poly.pdbx_strand_id
1 'polypeptide(L)'
;LEVISITDHNCARVNAAAVRFSSLYNIQYIPGVEVDAQYKRMRVRILGYYIDWTNEVFEVLEQNSLKREKDLSMERVEKFENYSGIRIDVDSLISNSRFQTITPTEITKMVFHNERTRLLPFVKKYIDSCESESVAMSRFETDVFGKNGPCYVKANYPDAKAVIDAIHSAGGIAILSSWHLDYISDDVLEEIVDLGMDGVECFSNDIHEQTVAAALKIVQKRKLFVSCGSDYHGPTKPKYHMGVSNCPEKALPLVRILTKAAK
;
A
#
# COMPACT_ATOMS: atom_id res chain seq x y z
N LEU A 1 -2.67 -16.86 -14.62
CA LEU A 1 -3.10 -16.77 -13.21
C LEU A 1 -4.37 -17.58 -13.01
N GLU A 2 -4.45 -18.37 -11.94
CA GLU A 2 -5.65 -19.13 -11.58
C GLU A 2 -6.51 -18.37 -10.58
N VAL A 3 -5.86 -17.62 -9.67
CA VAL A 3 -6.49 -16.84 -8.60
C VAL A 3 -5.91 -15.44 -8.61
N ILE A 4 -6.75 -14.44 -8.40
CA ILE A 4 -6.35 -13.03 -8.27
C ILE A 4 -7.18 -12.33 -7.20
N SER A 5 -6.54 -11.40 -6.49
CA SER A 5 -7.20 -10.39 -5.66
C SER A 5 -6.64 -9.03 -6.04
N ILE A 6 -7.48 -8.02 -6.12
CA ILE A 6 -7.09 -6.62 -6.24
C ILE A 6 -7.33 -5.97 -4.88
N THR A 7 -6.27 -5.43 -4.30
CA THR A 7 -6.25 -4.89 -2.95
C THR A 7 -5.80 -3.43 -2.97
N ASP A 8 -6.59 -2.58 -3.64
CA ASP A 8 -6.31 -1.14 -3.73
C ASP A 8 -6.29 -0.50 -2.33
N HIS A 9 -5.43 0.50 -2.17
CA HIS A 9 -5.27 1.22 -0.91
C HIS A 9 -6.54 1.95 -0.49
N ASN A 10 -7.08 1.61 0.66
CA ASN A 10 -8.22 2.25 1.34
C ASN A 10 -9.49 2.36 0.48
N CYS A 11 -9.61 1.58 -0.60
CA CYS A 11 -10.73 1.64 -1.54
C CYS A 11 -11.12 0.24 -2.02
N ALA A 12 -12.36 -0.17 -1.79
CA ALA A 12 -12.88 -1.47 -2.21
C ALA A 12 -13.68 -1.44 -3.53
N ARG A 13 -13.81 -0.28 -4.19
CA ARG A 13 -14.72 -0.09 -5.35
C ARG A 13 -14.35 -0.91 -6.57
N VAL A 14 -13.06 -1.20 -6.78
CA VAL A 14 -12.57 -1.98 -7.93
C VAL A 14 -13.18 -3.39 -7.97
N ASN A 15 -13.55 -3.95 -6.81
CA ASN A 15 -14.10 -5.30 -6.69
C ASN A 15 -15.34 -5.50 -7.57
N ALA A 16 -16.21 -4.51 -7.71
CA ALA A 16 -17.41 -4.58 -8.54
C ALA A 16 -17.09 -4.86 -10.02
N ALA A 17 -16.04 -4.25 -10.54
CA ALA A 17 -15.58 -4.51 -11.92
C ALA A 17 -14.78 -5.82 -11.99
N ALA A 18 -13.90 -6.06 -11.03
CA ALA A 18 -13.02 -7.22 -11.03
C ALA A 18 -13.79 -8.56 -10.99
N VAL A 19 -14.86 -8.67 -10.21
CA VAL A 19 -15.74 -9.85 -10.18
C VAL A 19 -16.32 -10.14 -11.55
N ARG A 20 -16.75 -9.11 -12.29
CA ARG A 20 -17.33 -9.30 -13.65
C ARG A 20 -16.27 -9.75 -14.66
N PHE A 21 -15.09 -9.10 -14.64
CA PHE A 21 -14.05 -9.45 -15.59
C PHE A 21 -13.42 -10.81 -15.31
N SER A 22 -13.19 -11.16 -14.06
CA SER A 22 -12.60 -12.45 -13.70
C SER A 22 -13.45 -13.63 -14.14
N SER A 23 -14.78 -13.51 -14.07
CA SER A 23 -15.69 -14.54 -14.55
C SER A 23 -15.62 -14.74 -16.05
N LEU A 24 -15.38 -13.69 -16.86
CA LEU A 24 -15.20 -13.78 -18.31
C LEU A 24 -13.92 -14.54 -18.70
N TYR A 25 -12.89 -14.49 -17.86
CA TYR A 25 -11.60 -15.13 -18.12
C TYR A 25 -11.38 -16.43 -17.35
N ASN A 26 -12.43 -16.93 -16.66
CA ASN A 26 -12.36 -18.13 -15.83
C ASN A 26 -11.23 -18.08 -14.78
N ILE A 27 -11.06 -16.90 -14.16
CA ILE A 27 -10.11 -16.66 -13.08
C ILE A 27 -10.89 -16.59 -11.77
N GLN A 28 -10.46 -17.33 -10.74
CA GLN A 28 -11.02 -17.18 -9.39
C GLN A 28 -10.65 -15.79 -8.84
N TYR A 29 -11.66 -14.98 -8.54
CA TYR A 29 -11.45 -13.68 -7.92
C TYR A 29 -11.74 -13.74 -6.43
N ILE A 30 -10.82 -13.21 -5.63
CA ILE A 30 -11.00 -13.01 -4.20
C ILE A 30 -11.18 -11.51 -3.96
N PRO A 31 -12.38 -11.05 -3.54
CA PRO A 31 -12.59 -9.65 -3.20
C PRO A 31 -11.60 -9.20 -2.13
N GLY A 32 -10.96 -8.05 -2.36
CA GLY A 32 -9.92 -7.58 -1.45
C GLY A 32 -9.84 -6.06 -1.34
N VAL A 33 -9.12 -5.63 -0.32
CA VAL A 33 -8.74 -4.24 -0.04
C VAL A 33 -7.44 -4.22 0.75
N GLU A 34 -6.59 -3.22 0.59
CA GLU A 34 -5.51 -2.92 1.53
C GLU A 34 -5.87 -1.66 2.32
N VAL A 35 -5.87 -1.73 3.65
CA VAL A 35 -6.20 -0.60 4.52
C VAL A 35 -4.98 -0.17 5.31
N ASP A 36 -4.65 1.12 5.22
CA ASP A 36 -3.65 1.75 6.06
C ASP A 36 -4.19 1.91 7.48
N ALA A 37 -3.44 1.42 8.45
CA ALA A 37 -3.78 1.47 9.86
C ALA A 37 -2.59 1.94 10.70
N GLN A 38 -2.83 2.15 11.98
CA GLN A 38 -1.78 2.52 12.94
C GLN A 38 -1.82 1.57 14.13
N TYR A 39 -0.66 1.02 14.47
CA TYR A 39 -0.42 0.34 15.73
C TYR A 39 0.61 1.12 16.55
N LYS A 40 0.21 1.59 17.75
CA LYS A 40 1.04 2.52 18.54
C LYS A 40 1.39 3.77 17.70
N ARG A 41 2.64 3.95 17.30
CA ARG A 41 3.13 5.08 16.46
C ARG A 41 3.60 4.63 15.07
N MET A 42 3.37 3.36 14.72
CA MET A 42 3.80 2.77 13.45
C MET A 42 2.62 2.66 12.49
N ARG A 43 2.86 2.96 11.23
CA ARG A 43 1.93 2.60 10.16
C ARG A 43 2.02 1.09 9.97
N VAL A 44 0.88 0.47 9.77
CA VAL A 44 0.75 -0.94 9.38
C VAL A 44 -0.24 -1.04 8.23
N ARG A 45 -0.11 -2.06 7.40
CA ARG A 45 -1.02 -2.32 6.29
C ARG A 45 -1.73 -3.64 6.51
N ILE A 46 -3.03 -3.62 6.34
CA ILE A 46 -3.89 -4.76 6.58
C ILE A 46 -4.67 -5.07 5.31
N LEU A 47 -4.43 -6.26 4.75
CA LEU A 47 -5.22 -6.78 3.65
C LEU A 47 -6.51 -7.39 4.20
N GLY A 48 -7.64 -7.03 3.61
CA GLY A 48 -8.90 -7.75 3.78
C GLY A 48 -9.13 -8.63 2.56
N TYR A 49 -9.23 -9.94 2.75
CA TYR A 49 -9.65 -10.86 1.69
C TYR A 49 -11.04 -11.40 1.96
N TYR A 50 -11.77 -11.82 0.93
CA TYR A 50 -13.14 -12.34 1.00
C TYR A 50 -14.16 -11.36 1.60
N ILE A 51 -13.87 -10.08 1.52
CA ILE A 51 -14.73 -9.02 2.04
C ILE A 51 -16.04 -8.92 1.24
N ASP A 52 -17.13 -8.62 1.92
CA ASP A 52 -18.28 -8.01 1.28
C ASP A 52 -17.95 -6.54 1.00
N TRP A 53 -17.46 -6.25 -0.23
CA TRP A 53 -17.06 -4.89 -0.63
C TRP A 53 -18.22 -3.89 -0.71
N THR A 54 -19.48 -4.37 -0.60
CA THR A 54 -20.66 -3.52 -0.56
C THR A 54 -21.00 -3.04 0.85
N ASN A 55 -20.30 -3.57 1.87
CA ASN A 55 -20.47 -3.16 3.25
C ASN A 55 -20.07 -1.68 3.43
N GLU A 56 -20.93 -0.90 4.08
CA GLU A 56 -20.77 0.54 4.31
C GLU A 56 -19.44 0.89 5.02
N VAL A 57 -18.86 -0.03 5.77
CA VAL A 57 -17.60 0.20 6.48
C VAL A 57 -16.47 0.61 5.54
N PHE A 58 -16.43 0.08 4.31
CA PHE A 58 -15.41 0.44 3.33
C PHE A 58 -15.63 1.82 2.73
N GLU A 59 -16.87 2.24 2.59
CA GLU A 59 -17.16 3.63 2.19
C GLU A 59 -16.70 4.63 3.26
N VAL A 60 -16.94 4.33 4.53
CA VAL A 60 -16.48 5.15 5.66
C VAL A 60 -14.95 5.20 5.72
N LEU A 61 -14.26 4.08 5.55
CA LEU A 61 -12.79 4.02 5.51
C LEU A 61 -12.22 4.85 4.34
N GLU A 62 -12.82 4.73 3.15
CA GLU A 62 -12.42 5.50 1.97
C GLU A 62 -12.60 7.01 2.19
N GLN A 63 -13.77 7.45 2.66
CA GLN A 63 -14.06 8.86 2.92
C GLN A 63 -13.11 9.46 3.98
N ASN A 64 -12.84 8.73 5.05
CA ASN A 64 -11.88 9.14 6.06
C ASN A 64 -10.45 9.24 5.50
N SER A 65 -10.06 8.33 4.62
CA SER A 65 -8.77 8.36 3.94
C SER A 65 -8.66 9.56 3.01
N LEU A 66 -9.66 9.82 2.18
CA LEU A 66 -9.70 10.98 1.29
C LEU A 66 -9.68 12.31 2.06
N LYS A 67 -10.45 12.40 3.14
CA LYS A 67 -10.43 13.58 4.01
C LYS A 67 -9.03 13.80 4.58
N ARG A 68 -8.41 12.76 5.13
CA ARG A 68 -7.04 12.83 5.65
C ARG A 68 -6.05 13.33 4.60
N GLU A 69 -6.09 12.79 3.38
CA GLU A 69 -5.19 13.22 2.30
C GLU A 69 -5.43 14.67 1.87
N LYS A 70 -6.68 15.14 1.88
CA LYS A 70 -6.99 16.56 1.64
C LYS A 70 -6.41 17.46 2.74
N ASP A 71 -6.59 17.07 4.00
CA ASP A 71 -6.07 17.83 5.14
C ASP A 71 -4.52 17.91 5.10
N LEU A 72 -3.85 16.83 4.69
CA LEU A 72 -2.39 16.78 4.57
C LEU A 72 -1.85 17.50 3.33
N SER A 73 -2.67 17.73 2.30
CA SER A 73 -2.24 18.35 1.04
C SER A 73 -1.65 19.74 1.24
N MET A 74 -2.32 20.57 2.02
CA MET A 74 -1.88 21.94 2.24
C MET A 74 -0.61 22.02 3.08
N GLU A 75 -0.49 21.20 4.14
CA GLU A 75 0.75 21.11 4.92
C GLU A 75 1.94 20.64 4.05
N ARG A 76 1.68 19.71 3.15
CA ARG A 76 2.68 19.19 2.21
C ARG A 76 3.15 20.25 1.24
N VAL A 77 2.23 21.03 0.69
CA VAL A 77 2.52 22.18 -0.18
C VAL A 77 3.38 23.19 0.55
N GLU A 78 2.96 23.64 1.73
CA GLU A 78 3.67 24.63 2.52
C GLU A 78 5.11 24.18 2.84
N LYS A 79 5.29 22.95 3.30
CA LYS A 79 6.63 22.38 3.56
C LYS A 79 7.49 22.35 2.31
N PHE A 80 6.92 21.96 1.17
CA PHE A 80 7.68 21.89 -0.06
C PHE A 80 8.04 23.26 -0.61
N GLU A 81 7.14 24.25 -0.57
CA GLU A 81 7.43 25.63 -0.95
C GLU A 81 8.56 26.22 -0.09
N ASN A 82 8.49 26.01 1.23
CA ASN A 82 9.53 26.48 2.17
C ASN A 82 10.89 25.80 1.93
N TYR A 83 10.89 24.51 1.59
CA TYR A 83 12.12 23.75 1.30
C TYR A 83 12.73 24.11 -0.05
N SER A 84 11.91 24.24 -1.09
CA SER A 84 12.38 24.35 -2.47
C SER A 84 12.48 25.79 -3.00
N GLY A 85 11.74 26.71 -2.39
CA GLY A 85 11.51 28.07 -2.92
C GLY A 85 10.61 28.11 -4.15
N ILE A 86 10.04 26.96 -4.57
CA ILE A 86 9.11 26.88 -5.70
C ILE A 86 7.70 27.18 -5.20
N ARG A 87 7.00 28.08 -5.86
CA ARG A 87 5.56 28.29 -5.61
C ARG A 87 4.74 27.28 -6.40
N ILE A 88 3.78 26.66 -5.71
CA ILE A 88 2.87 25.67 -6.28
C ILE A 88 1.54 26.34 -6.63
N ASP A 89 1.11 26.16 -7.87
CA ASP A 89 -0.26 26.46 -8.27
C ASP A 89 -1.20 25.38 -7.75
N VAL A 90 -1.70 25.60 -6.53
CA VAL A 90 -2.56 24.66 -5.79
C VAL A 90 -3.84 24.37 -6.56
N ASP A 91 -4.46 25.39 -7.14
CA ASP A 91 -5.74 25.25 -7.85
C ASP A 91 -5.57 24.38 -9.10
N SER A 92 -4.47 24.59 -9.83
CA SER A 92 -4.11 23.76 -10.98
C SER A 92 -3.85 22.31 -10.60
N LEU A 93 -3.11 22.05 -9.52
CA LEU A 93 -2.84 20.67 -9.08
C LEU A 93 -4.12 19.98 -8.60
N ILE A 94 -4.95 20.65 -7.80
CA ILE A 94 -6.21 20.10 -7.31
C ILE A 94 -7.18 19.80 -8.46
N SER A 95 -7.31 20.69 -9.44
CA SER A 95 -8.22 20.50 -10.57
C SER A 95 -7.81 19.33 -11.48
N ASN A 96 -6.51 19.05 -11.55
CA ASN A 96 -5.96 17.91 -12.31
C ASN A 96 -5.91 16.61 -11.50
N SER A 97 -6.10 16.68 -10.17
CA SER A 97 -6.11 15.49 -9.30
C SER A 97 -7.48 14.81 -9.30
N ARG A 98 -7.50 13.51 -9.53
CA ARG A 98 -8.73 12.70 -9.52
C ARG A 98 -9.50 12.79 -8.19
N PHE A 99 -8.79 12.94 -7.08
CA PHE A 99 -9.36 12.94 -5.73
C PHE A 99 -9.32 14.31 -5.05
N GLN A 100 -8.95 15.37 -5.79
CA GLN A 100 -8.79 16.73 -5.25
C GLN A 100 -7.79 16.75 -4.07
N THR A 101 -6.69 16.03 -4.20
CA THR A 101 -5.61 15.95 -3.23
C THR A 101 -4.31 16.34 -3.90
N ILE A 102 -3.30 16.74 -3.12
CA ILE A 102 -1.94 16.99 -3.61
C ILE A 102 -1.01 16.01 -2.87
N THR A 103 -0.72 14.92 -3.54
CA THR A 103 0.18 13.86 -3.04
C THR A 103 1.66 14.19 -3.29
N PRO A 104 2.60 13.54 -2.60
CA PRO A 104 4.03 13.61 -2.95
C PRO A 104 4.30 13.34 -4.42
N THR A 105 3.61 12.36 -4.99
CA THR A 105 3.76 11.97 -6.40
C THR A 105 3.34 13.07 -7.36
N GLU A 106 2.29 13.83 -7.06
CA GLU A 106 1.83 14.94 -7.90
C GLU A 106 2.81 16.11 -7.87
N ILE A 107 3.34 16.46 -6.69
CA ILE A 107 4.40 17.48 -6.57
C ILE A 107 5.65 17.02 -7.32
N THR A 108 6.05 15.76 -7.15
CA THR A 108 7.21 15.20 -7.85
C THR A 108 7.06 15.28 -9.37
N LYS A 109 5.90 14.87 -9.90
CA LYS A 109 5.60 14.98 -11.33
C LYS A 109 5.66 16.43 -11.80
N MET A 110 5.03 17.35 -11.09
CA MET A 110 5.07 18.77 -11.41
C MET A 110 6.50 19.29 -11.53
N VAL A 111 7.36 18.92 -10.57
CA VAL A 111 8.76 19.38 -10.52
C VAL A 111 9.61 18.78 -11.63
N PHE A 112 9.45 17.49 -11.95
CA PHE A 112 10.24 16.79 -12.96
C PHE A 112 9.79 17.09 -14.39
N HIS A 113 8.50 17.32 -14.62
CA HIS A 113 7.97 17.56 -15.96
C HIS A 113 7.99 19.05 -16.36
N ASN A 114 8.27 19.96 -15.44
CA ASN A 114 8.41 21.39 -15.75
C ASN A 114 9.86 21.70 -16.17
N GLU A 115 10.03 22.30 -17.35
CA GLU A 115 11.34 22.58 -17.95
C GLU A 115 12.27 23.45 -17.08
N ARG A 116 11.71 24.35 -16.26
CA ARG A 116 12.50 25.22 -15.39
C ARG A 116 12.90 24.51 -14.09
N THR A 117 11.95 23.86 -13.43
CA THR A 117 12.19 23.24 -12.12
C THR A 117 13.07 22.01 -12.19
N ARG A 118 12.99 21.22 -13.29
CA ARG A 118 13.86 20.07 -13.50
C ARG A 118 15.36 20.41 -13.61
N LEU A 119 15.68 21.66 -13.96
CA LEU A 119 17.06 22.15 -14.05
C LEU A 119 17.61 22.66 -12.70
N LEU A 120 16.78 22.79 -11.68
CA LEU A 120 17.24 23.22 -10.36
C LEU A 120 18.20 22.19 -9.77
N PRO A 121 19.29 22.62 -9.11
CA PRO A 121 20.33 21.71 -8.63
C PRO A 121 19.81 20.57 -7.76
N PHE A 122 18.82 20.85 -6.90
CA PHE A 122 18.26 19.84 -5.99
C PHE A 122 17.37 18.80 -6.68
N VAL A 123 16.87 19.07 -7.91
CA VAL A 123 16.15 18.11 -8.76
C VAL A 123 17.13 17.41 -9.70
N LYS A 124 17.97 18.21 -10.37
CA LYS A 124 18.92 17.73 -11.37
C LYS A 124 19.84 16.64 -10.85
N LYS A 125 20.27 16.73 -9.59
CA LYS A 125 21.09 15.67 -8.96
C LYS A 125 20.46 14.27 -9.02
N TYR A 126 19.12 14.16 -8.97
CA TYR A 126 18.43 12.87 -9.11
C TYR A 126 18.38 12.42 -10.57
N ILE A 127 18.08 13.35 -11.48
CA ILE A 127 18.04 13.06 -12.92
C ILE A 127 19.39 12.54 -13.40
N ASP A 128 20.49 13.21 -13.01
CA ASP A 128 21.85 12.88 -13.46
C ASP A 128 22.40 11.60 -12.79
N SER A 129 21.88 11.17 -11.65
CA SER A 129 22.42 10.04 -10.86
C SER A 129 21.63 8.74 -10.97
N CYS A 130 20.48 8.74 -11.64
CA CYS A 130 19.61 7.57 -11.75
C CYS A 130 19.54 7.05 -13.18
N GLU A 131 19.30 5.73 -13.30
CA GLU A 131 19.23 5.01 -14.59
C GLU A 131 18.04 5.42 -15.46
N SER A 132 16.96 5.91 -14.83
CA SER A 132 15.75 6.37 -15.51
C SER A 132 15.05 7.47 -14.73
N GLU A 133 14.22 8.26 -15.42
CA GLU A 133 13.42 9.31 -14.80
C GLU A 133 12.46 8.75 -13.74
N SER A 134 11.88 7.57 -13.95
CA SER A 134 11.02 6.90 -12.97
C SER A 134 11.75 6.57 -11.67
N VAL A 135 12.98 6.08 -11.76
CA VAL A 135 13.85 5.81 -10.59
C VAL A 135 14.23 7.11 -9.90
N ALA A 136 14.57 8.15 -10.68
CA ALA A 136 14.89 9.47 -10.14
C ALA A 136 13.72 10.09 -9.37
N MET A 137 12.51 10.02 -9.91
CA MET A 137 11.28 10.50 -9.27
C MET A 137 10.99 9.72 -7.98
N SER A 138 11.08 8.41 -7.99
CA SER A 138 10.85 7.57 -6.82
C SER A 138 11.84 7.87 -5.68
N ARG A 139 13.12 8.06 -6.04
CA ARG A 139 14.17 8.43 -5.07
C ARG A 139 13.96 9.83 -4.52
N PHE A 140 13.64 10.80 -5.38
CA PHE A 140 13.30 12.15 -4.95
C PHE A 140 12.11 12.15 -3.97
N GLU A 141 11.04 11.42 -4.29
CA GLU A 141 9.85 11.31 -3.45
C GLU A 141 10.20 10.73 -2.07
N THR A 142 11.02 9.69 -2.04
CA THR A 142 11.49 9.07 -0.78
C THR A 142 12.34 10.02 0.04
N ASP A 143 13.31 10.71 -0.59
CA ASP A 143 14.26 11.58 0.11
C ASP A 143 13.62 12.89 0.60
N VAL A 144 12.63 13.42 -0.14
CA VAL A 144 12.00 14.71 0.17
C VAL A 144 10.76 14.55 1.04
N PHE A 145 9.90 13.60 0.75
CA PHE A 145 8.60 13.42 1.44
C PHE A 145 8.55 12.21 2.36
N GLY A 146 9.53 11.32 2.30
CA GLY A 146 9.62 10.17 3.19
C GLY A 146 9.86 10.57 4.65
N LYS A 147 9.76 9.62 5.58
CA LYS A 147 9.79 9.82 7.04
C LYS A 147 10.94 10.70 7.57
N ASN A 148 12.09 10.68 6.89
CA ASN A 148 13.27 11.47 7.26
C ASN A 148 13.49 12.68 6.33
N GLY A 149 12.58 12.91 5.38
CA GLY A 149 12.67 14.00 4.43
C GLY A 149 12.21 15.35 4.98
N PRO A 150 12.70 16.45 4.40
CA PRO A 150 12.37 17.81 4.86
C PRO A 150 10.88 18.16 4.71
N CYS A 151 10.18 17.52 3.79
CA CYS A 151 8.76 17.76 3.51
C CYS A 151 7.86 16.64 4.06
N TYR A 152 8.37 15.84 5.01
CA TYR A 152 7.55 14.80 5.62
C TYR A 152 6.35 15.39 6.36
N VAL A 153 5.17 14.88 6.05
CA VAL A 153 3.92 15.17 6.75
C VAL A 153 3.44 13.92 7.44
N LYS A 154 3.24 14.00 8.75
CA LYS A 154 2.79 12.85 9.53
C LYS A 154 1.29 12.62 9.33
N ALA A 155 0.93 11.49 8.74
CA ALA A 155 -0.46 11.05 8.67
C ALA A 155 -0.88 10.32 9.97
N ASN A 156 -2.14 10.52 10.37
CA ASN A 156 -2.79 9.74 11.42
C ASN A 156 -3.73 8.73 10.76
N TYR A 157 -3.44 7.46 10.96
CA TYR A 157 -4.24 6.36 10.40
C TYR A 157 -5.26 5.85 11.45
N PRO A 158 -6.31 5.14 11.03
CA PRO A 158 -7.20 4.46 11.95
C PRO A 158 -6.43 3.41 12.78
N ASP A 159 -6.93 3.12 13.98
CA ASP A 159 -6.34 2.10 14.84
C ASP A 159 -6.38 0.72 14.17
N ALA A 160 -5.30 -0.07 14.29
CA ALA A 160 -5.19 -1.37 13.64
C ALA A 160 -6.29 -2.34 14.07
N LYS A 161 -6.63 -2.37 15.37
CA LYS A 161 -7.72 -3.22 15.87
C LYS A 161 -9.06 -2.83 15.24
N ALA A 162 -9.35 -1.53 15.11
CA ALA A 162 -10.57 -1.06 14.47
C ALA A 162 -10.66 -1.47 12.99
N VAL A 163 -9.54 -1.48 12.28
CA VAL A 163 -9.49 -1.94 10.87
C VAL A 163 -9.70 -3.44 10.78
N ILE A 164 -9.09 -4.24 11.68
CA ILE A 164 -9.31 -5.69 11.75
C ILE A 164 -10.80 -5.98 11.97
N ASP A 165 -11.42 -5.31 12.96
CA ASP A 165 -12.84 -5.49 13.26
C ASP A 165 -13.74 -5.08 12.09
N ALA A 166 -13.38 -4.03 11.36
CA ALA A 166 -14.08 -3.61 10.14
C ALA A 166 -14.04 -4.68 9.05
N ILE A 167 -12.87 -5.27 8.80
CA ILE A 167 -12.71 -6.38 7.84
C ILE A 167 -13.55 -7.58 8.27
N HIS A 168 -13.49 -7.97 9.55
CA HIS A 168 -14.28 -9.09 10.09
C HIS A 168 -15.79 -8.83 10.01
N SER A 169 -16.25 -7.61 10.31
CA SER A 169 -17.66 -7.25 10.20
C SER A 169 -18.22 -7.37 8.78
N ALA A 170 -17.36 -7.25 7.80
CA ALA A 170 -17.66 -7.47 6.39
C ALA A 170 -17.43 -8.93 5.93
N GLY A 171 -17.29 -9.88 6.87
CA GLY A 171 -17.08 -11.30 6.58
C GLY A 171 -15.69 -11.64 6.05
N GLY A 172 -14.75 -10.70 6.07
CA GLY A 172 -13.42 -10.86 5.52
C GLY A 172 -12.41 -11.51 6.46
N ILE A 173 -11.25 -11.81 5.90
CA ILE A 173 -10.05 -12.35 6.55
C ILE A 173 -9.00 -11.24 6.59
N ALA A 174 -8.50 -10.88 7.78
CA ALA A 174 -7.52 -9.83 7.99
C ALA A 174 -6.08 -10.36 7.97
N ILE A 175 -5.27 -9.90 7.03
CA ILE A 175 -3.88 -10.33 6.83
C ILE A 175 -2.94 -9.15 6.99
N LEU A 176 -1.93 -9.27 7.86
CA LEU A 176 -0.88 -8.25 7.97
C LEU A 176 0.02 -8.28 6.73
N SER A 177 0.14 -7.14 6.03
CA SER A 177 0.97 -7.02 4.84
C SER A 177 2.11 -6.01 5.01
N SER A 178 3.04 -6.03 4.08
CA SER A 178 4.14 -5.04 3.95
C SER A 178 4.91 -4.73 5.23
N TRP A 179 4.81 -5.57 6.25
CA TRP A 179 5.39 -5.40 7.58
C TRP A 179 6.92 -5.27 7.57
N HIS A 180 7.58 -5.87 6.59
CA HIS A 180 9.02 -5.75 6.37
C HIS A 180 9.45 -4.35 5.90
N LEU A 181 8.59 -3.64 5.16
CA LEU A 181 8.86 -2.28 4.69
C LEU A 181 8.71 -1.25 5.82
N ASP A 182 7.84 -1.53 6.78
CA ASP A 182 7.60 -0.67 7.93
C ASP A 182 8.54 -0.98 9.11
N TYR A 183 9.54 -1.85 8.91
CA TYR A 183 10.56 -2.26 9.89
C TYR A 183 9.97 -2.81 11.20
N ILE A 184 8.90 -3.60 11.08
CA ILE A 184 8.24 -4.24 12.23
C ILE A 184 9.12 -5.40 12.73
N SER A 185 9.54 -5.36 13.99
CA SER A 185 10.28 -6.44 14.63
C SER A 185 9.40 -7.64 14.94
N ASP A 186 10.00 -8.81 15.13
CA ASP A 186 9.29 -10.05 15.42
C ASP A 186 8.36 -9.94 16.64
N ASP A 187 8.80 -9.26 17.72
CA ASP A 187 8.00 -9.05 18.92
C ASP A 187 6.76 -8.19 18.62
N VAL A 188 6.94 -7.11 17.85
CA VAL A 188 5.84 -6.23 17.46
C VAL A 188 4.93 -6.93 16.45
N LEU A 189 5.46 -7.78 15.60
CA LEU A 189 4.67 -8.63 14.71
C LEU A 189 3.72 -9.55 15.51
N GLU A 190 4.24 -10.21 16.57
CA GLU A 190 3.41 -11.03 17.47
C GLU A 190 2.32 -10.17 18.17
N GLU A 191 2.66 -8.97 18.66
CA GLU A 191 1.68 -8.06 19.27
C GLU A 191 0.56 -7.66 18.31
N ILE A 192 0.89 -7.37 17.04
CA ILE A 192 -0.12 -6.99 16.02
C ILE A 192 -1.00 -8.21 15.68
N VAL A 193 -0.40 -9.38 15.57
CA VAL A 193 -1.13 -10.63 15.35
C VAL A 193 -2.15 -10.88 16.48
N ASP A 194 -1.77 -10.61 17.72
CA ASP A 194 -2.65 -10.78 18.90
C ASP A 194 -3.85 -9.80 18.94
N LEU A 195 -3.87 -8.77 18.07
CA LEU A 195 -5.05 -7.93 17.86
C LEU A 195 -6.21 -8.65 17.17
N GLY A 196 -5.99 -9.86 16.66
CA GLY A 196 -6.98 -10.67 15.97
C GLY A 196 -6.73 -10.83 14.47
N MET A 197 -5.46 -10.71 14.03
CA MET A 197 -5.11 -11.03 12.64
C MET A 197 -5.35 -12.50 12.35
N ASP A 198 -5.88 -12.79 11.16
CA ASP A 198 -6.09 -14.16 10.68
C ASP A 198 -4.85 -14.71 9.97
N GLY A 199 -3.94 -13.85 9.54
CA GLY A 199 -2.75 -14.28 8.82
C GLY A 199 -1.70 -13.19 8.59
N VAL A 200 -0.62 -13.60 7.91
CA VAL A 200 0.51 -12.74 7.53
C VAL A 200 0.88 -12.98 6.08
N GLU A 201 1.15 -11.91 5.35
CA GLU A 201 1.77 -11.99 4.02
C GLU A 201 3.25 -12.34 4.18
N CYS A 202 3.57 -13.60 3.90
CA CYS A 202 4.92 -14.11 4.07
C CYS A 202 5.77 -14.01 2.81
N PHE A 203 5.15 -13.87 1.64
CA PHE A 203 5.87 -13.84 0.36
C PHE A 203 5.43 -12.66 -0.48
N SER A 204 6.40 -11.83 -0.85
CA SER A 204 6.27 -10.79 -1.86
C SER A 204 7.64 -10.55 -2.52
N ASN A 205 7.67 -9.73 -3.57
CA ASN A 205 8.91 -9.46 -4.31
C ASN A 205 9.99 -8.80 -3.45
N ASP A 206 9.63 -8.10 -2.39
CA ASP A 206 10.54 -7.33 -1.55
C ASP A 206 10.87 -8.00 -0.20
N ILE A 207 10.26 -9.15 0.13
CA ILE A 207 10.55 -9.86 1.38
C ILE A 207 11.77 -10.77 1.20
N HIS A 208 12.79 -10.53 2.02
CA HIS A 208 14.00 -11.36 2.06
C HIS A 208 13.76 -12.70 2.75
N GLU A 209 14.47 -13.74 2.31
CA GLU A 209 14.30 -15.11 2.79
C GLU A 209 14.46 -15.26 4.32
N GLN A 210 15.39 -14.53 4.93
CA GLN A 210 15.59 -14.54 6.39
C GLN A 210 14.36 -14.02 7.14
N THR A 211 13.74 -12.97 6.63
CA THR A 211 12.54 -12.34 7.16
C THR A 211 11.32 -13.26 7.03
N VAL A 212 11.21 -13.98 5.89
CA VAL A 212 10.18 -15.01 5.68
C VAL A 212 10.22 -16.08 6.77
N ALA A 213 11.41 -16.54 7.15
CA ALA A 213 11.56 -17.61 8.15
C ALA A 213 11.01 -17.22 9.53
N ALA A 214 11.19 -15.97 9.94
CA ALA A 214 10.63 -15.44 11.19
C ALA A 214 9.10 -15.39 11.15
N ALA A 215 8.52 -14.81 10.09
CA ALA A 215 7.07 -14.75 9.91
C ALA A 215 6.42 -16.15 9.87
N LEU A 216 7.03 -17.10 9.16
CA LEU A 216 6.51 -18.47 9.10
C LEU A 216 6.49 -19.18 10.47
N LYS A 217 7.47 -18.91 11.35
CA LYS A 217 7.44 -19.44 12.73
C LYS A 217 6.23 -18.93 13.51
N ILE A 218 5.93 -17.63 13.41
CA ILE A 218 4.78 -17.01 14.07
C ILE A 218 3.48 -17.58 13.50
N VAL A 219 3.36 -17.65 12.18
CA VAL A 219 2.19 -18.21 11.49
C VAL A 219 1.95 -19.67 11.91
N GLN A 220 2.98 -20.51 11.94
CA GLN A 220 2.85 -21.91 12.35
C GLN A 220 2.46 -22.04 13.83
N LYS A 221 3.12 -21.27 14.72
CA LYS A 221 2.84 -21.27 16.17
C LYS A 221 1.39 -20.88 16.47
N ARG A 222 0.85 -19.90 15.73
CA ARG A 222 -0.50 -19.34 15.91
C ARG A 222 -1.55 -19.98 15.02
N LYS A 223 -1.20 -20.89 14.10
CA LYS A 223 -2.08 -21.53 13.10
C LYS A 223 -2.80 -20.51 12.21
N LEU A 224 -2.08 -19.51 11.74
CA LEU A 224 -2.58 -18.43 10.91
C LEU A 224 -2.51 -18.77 9.42
N PHE A 225 -3.22 -18.00 8.61
CA PHE A 225 -3.08 -18.05 7.16
C PHE A 225 -1.75 -17.46 6.67
N VAL A 226 -1.29 -17.98 5.55
CA VAL A 226 -0.17 -17.43 4.78
C VAL A 226 -0.74 -16.83 3.51
N SER A 227 -0.39 -15.57 3.21
CA SER A 227 -0.65 -15.01 1.90
C SER A 227 0.63 -14.73 1.13
N CYS A 228 0.48 -14.52 -0.16
CA CYS A 228 1.53 -14.02 -1.05
C CYS A 228 0.93 -13.04 -2.05
N GLY A 229 1.72 -12.04 -2.44
CA GLY A 229 1.31 -11.03 -3.39
C GLY A 229 2.46 -10.57 -4.28
N SER A 230 2.13 -10.07 -5.47
CA SER A 230 3.10 -9.48 -6.39
C SER A 230 3.30 -7.98 -6.16
N ASP A 231 2.44 -7.35 -5.39
CA ASP A 231 2.37 -5.89 -5.23
C ASP A 231 2.38 -5.14 -6.58
N TYR A 232 1.72 -5.72 -7.60
CA TYR A 232 1.69 -5.18 -8.95
C TYR A 232 0.90 -3.88 -9.02
N HIS A 233 1.56 -2.83 -9.48
CA HIS A 233 1.00 -1.47 -9.59
C HIS A 233 0.87 -0.98 -11.04
N GLY A 234 0.78 -1.89 -11.99
CA GLY A 234 0.74 -1.52 -13.40
C GLY A 234 2.08 -1.03 -13.95
N PRO A 235 2.07 -0.37 -15.11
CA PRO A 235 3.30 0.06 -15.81
C PRO A 235 4.10 1.13 -15.06
N THR A 236 3.49 1.81 -14.10
CA THR A 236 4.14 2.89 -13.33
C THR A 236 5.20 2.39 -12.35
N LYS A 237 5.12 1.13 -11.94
CA LYS A 237 6.13 0.46 -11.11
C LYS A 237 6.63 -0.81 -11.81
N PRO A 238 7.51 -0.69 -12.80
CA PRO A 238 7.92 -1.81 -13.66
C PRO A 238 8.72 -2.91 -12.92
N LYS A 239 9.18 -2.65 -11.70
CA LYS A 239 9.83 -3.62 -10.83
C LYS A 239 8.91 -4.79 -10.45
N TYR A 240 7.61 -4.55 -10.36
CA TYR A 240 6.64 -5.54 -9.89
C TYR A 240 5.93 -6.17 -11.08
N HIS A 241 6.01 -7.50 -11.18
CA HIS A 241 5.37 -8.25 -12.26
C HIS A 241 4.18 -9.04 -11.72
N MET A 242 3.05 -8.97 -12.42
CA MET A 242 1.84 -9.68 -12.04
C MET A 242 2.10 -11.19 -11.91
N GLY A 243 1.68 -11.79 -10.79
CA GLY A 243 1.84 -13.21 -10.52
C GLY A 243 3.22 -13.63 -10.00
N VAL A 244 4.16 -12.70 -9.84
CA VAL A 244 5.48 -12.98 -9.25
C VAL A 244 5.47 -12.54 -7.79
N SER A 245 5.69 -13.46 -6.86
CA SER A 245 5.61 -13.21 -5.41
C SER A 245 6.77 -13.81 -4.60
N ASN A 246 7.81 -14.33 -5.26
CA ASN A 246 8.91 -15.05 -4.62
C ASN A 246 8.46 -16.19 -3.68
N CYS A 247 7.22 -16.68 -3.84
CA CYS A 247 6.72 -17.82 -3.09
C CYS A 247 7.30 -19.12 -3.67
N PRO A 248 8.12 -19.87 -2.93
CA PRO A 248 8.69 -21.11 -3.44
C PRO A 248 7.59 -22.18 -3.59
N GLU A 249 7.73 -23.07 -4.58
CA GLU A 249 6.76 -24.13 -4.85
C GLU A 249 6.39 -24.96 -3.61
N LYS A 250 7.36 -25.26 -2.75
CA LYS A 250 7.15 -25.98 -1.48
C LYS A 250 6.23 -25.26 -0.50
N ALA A 251 6.06 -23.94 -0.61
CA ALA A 251 5.20 -23.12 0.24
C ALA A 251 3.80 -22.87 -0.38
N LEU A 252 3.60 -23.14 -1.67
CA LEU A 252 2.29 -22.98 -2.32
C LEU A 252 1.14 -23.71 -1.61
N PRO A 253 1.31 -24.92 -1.02
CA PRO A 253 0.24 -25.56 -0.26
C PRO A 253 -0.27 -24.72 0.92
N LEU A 254 0.60 -23.93 1.59
CA LEU A 254 0.21 -23.05 2.70
C LEU A 254 -0.66 -21.89 2.21
N VAL A 255 -0.26 -21.27 1.08
CA VAL A 255 -1.02 -20.18 0.46
C VAL A 255 -2.38 -20.67 -0.06
N ARG A 256 -2.41 -21.90 -0.62
CA ARG A 256 -3.66 -22.51 -1.11
C ARG A 256 -4.70 -22.76 -0.04
N ILE A 257 -4.33 -22.81 1.25
CA ILE A 257 -5.29 -22.91 2.35
C ILE A 257 -6.17 -21.64 2.37
N LEU A 258 -5.55 -20.46 2.26
CA LEU A 258 -6.26 -19.18 2.19
C LEU A 258 -7.19 -19.11 0.98
N THR A 259 -6.74 -19.57 -0.21
CA THR A 259 -7.56 -19.52 -1.44
C THR A 259 -8.78 -20.43 -1.40
N LYS A 260 -8.90 -21.29 -0.39
CA LYS A 260 -10.02 -22.21 -0.19
C LYS A 260 -10.87 -21.87 1.03
N ALA A 261 -10.51 -20.81 1.78
CA ALA A 261 -11.14 -20.48 3.06
C ALA A 261 -12.61 -20.02 2.94
N ALA A 262 -13.05 -19.62 1.75
CA ALA A 262 -14.40 -19.10 1.50
C ALA A 262 -15.40 -20.15 0.98
N LYS A 263 -15.26 -21.39 1.34
CA LYS A 263 -16.24 -22.45 0.98
C LYS A 263 -17.10 -22.84 2.15
#